data_3ecd1b4658f27d8957c778605db5f7dc
#
_entry.id   3ecd1b4658f27d8957c778605db5f7dc
#
_cell.length_a   1.000
_cell.length_b   1.000
_cell.length_c   1.000
_cell.angle_alpha   90.00
_cell.angle_beta   90.00
_cell.angle_gamma   90.00
#
_symmetry.space_group_name_H-M   'P 1'
#
loop_
_entity.id
_entity.type
_entity.pdbx_description
1 polymer ?
#
loop_
_entity_poly.entity_id
_entity_poly.type
_entity_poly.pdbx_seq_one_letter_code
_entity_poly.pdbx_strand_id
1 'polypeptide(L)'
;MNPQPQNVLDYPGDNTIFLVWNFKKDQEVTAVFERICALVINLNNSGEIRFPFSQTSCVMGIGYDAWRRLDLPAPLPKELANFMPIVGGKHTAVATRGDLHFHIKGTTSSICFDMAAALAQILDPVAVSVEEVHGFRYWDGRSILGFVDGTENPEGEKRAFFGLIGDEDAAYNGGSYVFVQKYIHDLKSFKALPVEEQEKVFGRYKENDVEMPDEVKPSNSHSALANVGDDLKVIRDNMPFGNMSTNEMGTYFIAYASTFSTVKLMLDKMFIGSPVGNYDRLLDFSTAKTGSLFFVPSLSFLKRVADGEPAPETVPSGSGVGGTIPPAGSRSSLGDGSLAIGSLKKEAGYE
;
A
#
# COMPACT_ATOMS: atom_id res chain seq x y z
N MET A 1 -16.10 13.85 -11.11
CA MET A 1 -15.15 14.06 -9.98
C MET A 1 -14.34 12.81 -9.86
N ASN A 2 -13.01 12.91 -9.74
CA ASN A 2 -12.22 11.72 -9.43
C ASN A 2 -12.66 11.15 -8.07
N PRO A 3 -12.83 9.82 -7.95
CA PRO A 3 -13.19 9.20 -6.69
C PRO A 3 -12.12 9.52 -5.63
N GLN A 4 -12.56 9.83 -4.42
CA GLN A 4 -11.65 10.10 -3.30
C GLN A 4 -10.98 8.78 -2.87
N PRO A 5 -9.63 8.68 -2.85
CA PRO A 5 -8.94 7.49 -2.38
C PRO A 5 -9.05 7.35 -0.85
N GLN A 6 -8.78 6.15 -0.34
CA GLN A 6 -8.40 5.97 1.07
C GLN A 6 -6.98 6.55 1.30
N ASN A 7 -6.53 6.61 2.54
CA ASN A 7 -5.26 7.21 2.96
C ASN A 7 -3.99 6.42 2.53
N VAL A 8 -3.98 5.87 1.31
CA VAL A 8 -2.85 5.07 0.78
C VAL A 8 -1.64 5.92 0.38
N LEU A 9 -1.85 7.23 0.18
CA LEU A 9 -0.79 8.16 -0.21
C LEU A 9 -0.08 8.80 0.96
N ASP A 10 -0.55 8.59 2.19
CA ASP A 10 0.07 9.16 3.38
C ASP A 10 1.48 8.59 3.58
N TYR A 11 2.35 9.40 4.18
CA TYR A 11 3.67 8.94 4.58
C TYR A 11 3.61 7.98 5.77
N PRO A 12 4.67 7.16 6.00
CA PRO A 12 4.75 6.26 7.14
C PRO A 12 4.53 6.98 8.48
N GLY A 13 3.76 6.35 9.36
CA GLY A 13 3.59 6.82 10.75
C GLY A 13 4.69 6.31 11.68
N ASP A 14 4.61 6.67 12.97
CA ASP A 14 5.56 6.19 13.98
C ASP A 14 5.16 4.82 14.54
N ASN A 15 3.86 4.52 14.56
CA ASN A 15 3.30 3.25 15.03
C ASN A 15 2.27 2.74 14.02
N THR A 16 2.25 1.43 13.85
CA THR A 16 1.35 0.78 12.91
C THR A 16 0.83 -0.54 13.49
N ILE A 17 -0.43 -0.87 13.19
CA ILE A 17 -0.97 -2.21 13.37
C ILE A 17 -1.46 -2.71 12.02
N PHE A 18 -0.97 -3.87 11.62
CA PHE A 18 -1.43 -4.61 10.45
C PHE A 18 -2.30 -5.76 10.90
N LEU A 19 -3.49 -5.88 10.32
CA LEU A 19 -4.43 -6.95 10.63
C LEU A 19 -4.84 -7.66 9.36
N VAL A 20 -4.95 -8.99 9.41
CA VAL A 20 -5.62 -9.79 8.39
C VAL A 20 -6.68 -10.65 9.05
N TRP A 21 -7.88 -10.62 8.51
CA TRP A 21 -9.03 -11.36 9.01
C TRP A 21 -9.63 -12.24 7.92
N ASN A 22 -10.11 -13.43 8.32
CA ASN A 22 -10.87 -14.33 7.45
C ASN A 22 -12.29 -14.53 8.01
N PHE A 23 -13.28 -14.36 7.16
CA PHE A 23 -14.67 -14.62 7.52
C PHE A 23 -14.90 -16.12 7.82
N LYS A 24 -15.63 -16.41 8.90
CA LYS A 24 -16.10 -17.76 9.22
C LYS A 24 -17.06 -18.25 8.13
N LYS A 25 -17.01 -19.54 7.78
CA LYS A 25 -17.68 -20.07 6.57
C LYS A 25 -19.19 -19.86 6.56
N ASP A 26 -19.85 -20.09 7.68
CA ASP A 26 -21.33 -20.18 7.78
C ASP A 26 -21.96 -18.91 8.38
N GLN A 27 -21.29 -17.76 8.22
CA GLN A 27 -21.78 -16.49 8.75
C GLN A 27 -22.27 -15.58 7.63
N GLU A 28 -23.39 -14.90 7.88
CA GLU A 28 -23.81 -13.77 7.07
C GLU A 28 -22.90 -12.58 7.36
N VAL A 29 -22.26 -12.06 6.32
CA VAL A 29 -21.20 -11.07 6.46
C VAL A 29 -21.52 -9.72 5.82
N THR A 30 -22.55 -9.63 4.98
CA THR A 30 -22.87 -8.40 4.22
C THR A 30 -23.17 -7.22 5.14
N ALA A 31 -24.11 -7.39 6.08
CA ALA A 31 -24.45 -6.31 7.04
C ALA A 31 -23.29 -5.95 7.98
N VAL A 32 -22.41 -6.92 8.28
CA VAL A 32 -21.20 -6.67 9.06
C VAL A 32 -20.21 -5.87 8.22
N PHE A 33 -20.06 -6.19 6.94
CA PHE A 33 -19.17 -5.48 6.03
C PHE A 33 -19.60 -4.02 5.82
N GLU A 34 -20.90 -3.75 5.68
CA GLU A 34 -21.45 -2.39 5.65
C GLU A 34 -21.05 -1.59 6.91
N ARG A 35 -21.19 -2.21 8.10
CA ARG A 35 -20.79 -1.60 9.37
C ARG A 35 -19.29 -1.37 9.46
N ILE A 36 -18.47 -2.27 8.91
CA ILE A 36 -17.01 -2.10 8.86
C ILE A 36 -16.65 -0.93 7.95
N CYS A 37 -17.28 -0.80 6.77
CA CYS A 37 -17.07 0.35 5.89
C CYS A 37 -17.39 1.67 6.61
N ALA A 38 -18.53 1.74 7.30
CA ALA A 38 -18.92 2.89 8.11
C ALA A 38 -17.91 3.16 9.24
N LEU A 39 -17.44 2.10 9.93
CA LEU A 39 -16.46 2.24 11.00
C LEU A 39 -15.13 2.79 10.49
N VAL A 40 -14.58 2.25 9.39
CA VAL A 40 -13.32 2.74 8.78
C VAL A 40 -13.42 4.24 8.46
N ILE A 41 -14.54 4.68 7.88
CA ILE A 41 -14.78 6.11 7.59
C ILE A 41 -14.77 6.93 8.90
N ASN A 42 -15.50 6.45 9.92
CA ASN A 42 -15.63 7.15 11.20
C ASN A 42 -14.30 7.20 11.97
N LEU A 43 -13.50 6.13 11.93
CA LEU A 43 -12.18 6.09 12.56
C LEU A 43 -11.24 7.14 11.95
N ASN A 44 -11.22 7.25 10.62
CA ASN A 44 -10.40 8.25 9.92
C ASN A 44 -10.87 9.67 10.25
N ASN A 45 -12.18 9.96 10.15
CA ASN A 45 -12.74 11.28 10.48
C ASN A 45 -12.49 11.65 11.94
N SER A 46 -12.68 10.70 12.87
CA SER A 46 -12.42 10.93 14.30
C SER A 46 -10.94 11.16 14.58
N GLY A 47 -10.07 10.41 13.91
CA GLY A 47 -8.63 10.58 14.00
C GLY A 47 -8.17 11.95 13.56
N GLU A 48 -8.65 12.43 12.42
CA GLU A 48 -8.34 13.76 11.90
C GLU A 48 -8.82 14.89 12.84
N ILE A 49 -10.03 14.78 13.36
CA ILE A 49 -10.60 15.82 14.25
C ILE A 49 -9.93 15.82 15.63
N ARG A 50 -9.73 14.64 16.23
CA ARG A 50 -9.22 14.53 17.61
C ARG A 50 -7.71 14.68 17.69
N PHE A 51 -7.01 14.29 16.64
CA PHE A 51 -5.55 14.21 16.59
C PHE A 51 -5.01 14.78 15.26
N PRO A 52 -5.25 16.07 14.95
CA PRO A 52 -5.01 16.65 13.62
C PRO A 52 -3.55 16.57 13.14
N PHE A 53 -2.59 16.34 14.05
CA PHE A 53 -1.17 16.22 13.72
C PHE A 53 -0.63 14.79 13.85
N SER A 54 -1.50 13.81 14.10
CA SER A 54 -1.09 12.44 14.41
C SER A 54 -0.89 11.56 13.18
N GLN A 55 -1.19 12.04 11.98
CA GLN A 55 -1.20 11.23 10.74
C GLN A 55 -1.96 9.89 10.92
N THR A 56 -3.04 9.94 11.73
CA THR A 56 -3.82 8.75 12.08
C THR A 56 -4.66 8.34 10.89
N SER A 57 -4.54 7.11 10.47
CA SER A 57 -5.37 6.55 9.40
C SER A 57 -5.59 5.05 9.56
N CYS A 58 -6.71 4.59 8.99
CA CYS A 58 -7.06 3.19 8.83
C CYS A 58 -7.42 2.95 7.37
N VAL A 59 -6.63 2.15 6.67
CA VAL A 59 -6.87 1.74 5.28
C VAL A 59 -7.37 0.30 5.27
N MET A 60 -8.46 0.03 4.57
CA MET A 60 -9.03 -1.31 4.42
C MET A 60 -8.82 -1.85 3.01
N GLY A 61 -8.25 -3.05 2.91
CA GLY A 61 -8.16 -3.85 1.70
C GLY A 61 -9.09 -5.07 1.74
N ILE A 62 -9.60 -5.48 0.59
CA ILE A 62 -10.53 -6.60 0.42
C ILE A 62 -9.86 -7.66 -0.46
N GLY A 63 -9.82 -8.90 0.04
CA GLY A 63 -9.26 -10.04 -0.67
C GLY A 63 -10.21 -10.59 -1.75
N TYR A 64 -9.65 -11.36 -2.68
CA TYR A 64 -10.39 -11.94 -3.79
C TYR A 64 -11.60 -12.80 -3.35
N ASP A 65 -11.41 -13.68 -2.36
CA ASP A 65 -12.46 -14.58 -1.90
C ASP A 65 -13.57 -13.80 -1.18
N ALA A 66 -13.22 -12.77 -0.39
CA ALA A 66 -14.17 -11.87 0.25
C ALA A 66 -14.96 -11.04 -0.76
N TRP A 67 -14.27 -10.50 -1.80
CA TRP A 67 -14.94 -9.74 -2.87
C TRP A 67 -16.10 -10.53 -3.48
N ARG A 68 -15.84 -11.79 -3.80
CA ARG A 68 -16.84 -12.69 -4.39
C ARG A 68 -17.93 -13.09 -3.40
N ARG A 69 -17.57 -13.36 -2.15
CA ARG A 69 -18.52 -13.76 -1.11
C ARG A 69 -19.50 -12.64 -0.74
N LEU A 70 -19.03 -11.41 -0.76
CA LEU A 70 -19.83 -10.21 -0.48
C LEU A 70 -20.65 -9.74 -1.68
N ASP A 71 -20.56 -10.45 -2.82
CA ASP A 71 -21.21 -10.09 -4.10
C ASP A 71 -20.93 -8.63 -4.51
N LEU A 72 -19.66 -8.20 -4.32
CA LEU A 72 -19.22 -6.87 -4.70
C LEU A 72 -19.16 -6.74 -6.23
N PRO A 73 -19.10 -5.50 -6.78
CA PRO A 73 -19.29 -5.26 -8.22
C PRO A 73 -18.45 -6.12 -9.15
N ALA A 74 -19.06 -6.48 -10.28
CA ALA A 74 -18.40 -7.11 -11.42
C ALA A 74 -18.28 -6.11 -12.60
N PRO A 75 -17.24 -6.22 -13.44
CA PRO A 75 -16.11 -7.14 -13.30
C PRO A 75 -15.27 -6.85 -12.05
N LEU A 76 -14.53 -7.84 -11.55
CA LEU A 76 -13.58 -7.61 -10.46
C LEU A 76 -12.50 -6.61 -10.90
N PRO A 77 -11.82 -5.93 -9.93
CA PRO A 77 -10.59 -5.20 -10.24
C PRO A 77 -9.62 -6.10 -11.02
N LYS A 78 -9.05 -5.58 -12.11
CA LYS A 78 -8.36 -6.38 -13.15
C LYS A 78 -7.32 -7.35 -12.63
N GLU A 79 -6.56 -6.94 -11.61
CA GLU A 79 -5.47 -7.75 -11.06
C GLU A 79 -5.79 -8.34 -9.68
N LEU A 80 -7.04 -8.19 -9.21
CA LEU A 80 -7.46 -8.82 -7.95
C LEU A 80 -7.62 -10.32 -8.14
N ALA A 81 -6.68 -11.06 -7.58
CA ALA A 81 -6.66 -12.51 -7.56
C ALA A 81 -6.02 -12.99 -6.25
N ASN A 82 -6.21 -14.25 -5.93
CA ASN A 82 -5.45 -14.86 -4.86
C ASN A 82 -3.96 -14.91 -5.25
N PHE A 83 -3.09 -14.37 -4.40
CA PHE A 83 -1.66 -14.47 -4.62
C PHE A 83 -1.23 -15.92 -4.73
N MET A 84 -0.39 -16.23 -5.71
CA MET A 84 0.20 -17.55 -5.91
C MET A 84 1.66 -17.52 -5.46
N PRO A 85 2.16 -18.59 -4.81
CA PRO A 85 3.54 -18.63 -4.37
C PRO A 85 4.52 -18.40 -5.54
N ILE A 86 5.59 -17.62 -5.29
CA ILE A 86 6.69 -17.50 -6.23
C ILE A 86 7.83 -18.40 -5.72
N VAL A 87 8.06 -19.49 -6.44
CA VAL A 87 9.05 -20.50 -6.06
C VAL A 87 10.36 -20.23 -6.78
N GLY A 88 11.35 -19.72 -6.05
CA GLY A 88 12.72 -19.60 -6.53
C GLY A 88 13.53 -20.87 -6.30
N GLY A 89 14.80 -20.84 -6.73
CA GLY A 89 15.71 -21.99 -6.57
C GLY A 89 16.05 -22.30 -5.11
N LYS A 90 16.00 -21.31 -4.20
CA LYS A 90 16.37 -21.46 -2.79
C LYS A 90 15.29 -20.94 -1.85
N HIS A 91 14.61 -19.84 -2.18
CA HIS A 91 13.63 -19.17 -1.36
C HIS A 91 12.27 -19.13 -2.05
N THR A 92 11.21 -19.02 -1.27
CA THR A 92 9.84 -18.98 -1.77
C THR A 92 9.12 -17.80 -1.14
N ALA A 93 8.50 -16.95 -1.99
CA ALA A 93 7.47 -16.03 -1.54
C ALA A 93 6.19 -16.85 -1.32
N VAL A 94 5.91 -17.17 -0.07
CA VAL A 94 4.74 -17.98 0.30
C VAL A 94 3.45 -17.19 0.08
N ALA A 95 2.36 -17.88 -0.20
CA ALA A 95 1.02 -17.31 -0.32
C ALA A 95 0.17 -17.68 0.88
N THR A 96 -0.53 -16.68 1.42
CA THR A 96 -1.55 -16.84 2.45
C THR A 96 -2.88 -16.21 2.01
N ARG A 97 -3.98 -16.64 2.61
CA ARG A 97 -5.31 -16.11 2.32
C ARG A 97 -5.68 -15.05 3.33
N GLY A 98 -6.38 -14.03 2.87
CA GLY A 98 -6.98 -13.00 3.71
C GLY A 98 -8.26 -12.47 3.06
N ASP A 99 -9.30 -12.30 3.86
CA ASP A 99 -10.57 -11.71 3.40
C ASP A 99 -10.53 -10.19 3.55
N LEU A 100 -10.11 -9.70 4.71
CA LEU A 100 -9.94 -8.28 4.98
C LEU A 100 -8.54 -7.99 5.52
N HIS A 101 -7.95 -6.92 5.04
CA HIS A 101 -6.70 -6.37 5.56
C HIS A 101 -6.94 -4.96 6.09
N PHE A 102 -6.34 -4.62 7.23
CA PHE A 102 -6.34 -3.27 7.76
C PHE A 102 -4.91 -2.80 8.02
N HIS A 103 -4.58 -1.65 7.47
CA HIS A 103 -3.36 -0.92 7.76
C HIS A 103 -3.72 0.30 8.60
N ILE A 104 -3.44 0.22 9.89
CA ILE A 104 -3.73 1.25 10.89
C ILE A 104 -2.43 1.91 11.27
N LYS A 105 -2.34 3.23 11.19
CA LYS A 105 -1.14 3.99 11.56
C LYS A 105 -1.45 5.26 12.34
N GLY A 106 -0.48 5.72 13.11
CA GLY A 106 -0.58 6.93 13.90
C GLY A 106 0.71 7.25 14.65
N THR A 107 0.76 8.40 15.31
CA THR A 107 1.93 8.82 16.08
C THR A 107 2.06 8.09 17.42
N THR A 108 0.98 7.49 17.92
CA THR A 108 1.00 6.73 19.20
C THR A 108 0.38 5.35 19.01
N SER A 109 0.96 4.37 19.69
CA SER A 109 0.45 2.99 19.69
C SER A 109 -0.95 2.87 20.29
N SER A 110 -1.31 3.73 21.25
CA SER A 110 -2.65 3.74 21.86
C SER A 110 -3.77 4.06 20.87
N ILE A 111 -3.54 5.01 19.95
CA ILE A 111 -4.51 5.33 18.89
C ILE A 111 -4.69 4.14 17.95
N CYS A 112 -3.58 3.53 17.50
CA CYS A 112 -3.63 2.35 16.65
C CYS A 112 -4.36 1.19 17.34
N PHE A 113 -4.08 0.98 18.63
CA PHE A 113 -4.72 -0.06 19.43
C PHE A 113 -6.24 0.15 19.55
N ASP A 114 -6.70 1.36 19.86
CA ASP A 114 -8.13 1.66 19.97
C ASP A 114 -8.87 1.44 18.64
N MET A 115 -8.25 1.84 17.52
CA MET A 115 -8.82 1.57 16.18
C MET A 115 -8.89 0.07 15.89
N ALA A 116 -7.83 -0.68 16.18
CA ALA A 116 -7.79 -2.13 16.00
C ALA A 116 -8.85 -2.82 16.87
N ALA A 117 -8.98 -2.42 18.15
CA ALA A 117 -9.97 -2.97 19.07
C ALA A 117 -11.40 -2.70 18.61
N ALA A 118 -11.68 -1.51 18.07
CA ALA A 118 -13.01 -1.18 17.52
C ALA A 118 -13.37 -2.06 16.30
N LEU A 119 -12.40 -2.37 15.42
CA LEU A 119 -12.59 -3.30 14.31
C LEU A 119 -12.80 -4.73 14.81
N ALA A 120 -11.98 -5.19 15.77
CA ALA A 120 -12.09 -6.52 16.35
C ALA A 120 -13.47 -6.75 16.99
N GLN A 121 -14.00 -5.76 17.70
CA GLN A 121 -15.33 -5.86 18.32
C GLN A 121 -16.44 -6.18 17.31
N ILE A 122 -16.33 -5.70 16.08
CA ILE A 122 -17.31 -5.99 15.01
C ILE A 122 -16.98 -7.30 14.31
N LEU A 123 -15.70 -7.64 14.15
CA LEU A 123 -15.25 -8.80 13.37
C LEU A 123 -15.28 -10.12 14.15
N ASP A 124 -14.95 -10.14 15.44
CA ASP A 124 -14.84 -11.36 16.26
C ASP A 124 -16.05 -12.30 16.17
N PRO A 125 -17.30 -11.82 16.11
CA PRO A 125 -18.45 -12.72 15.98
C PRO A 125 -18.45 -13.51 14.65
N VAL A 126 -17.97 -12.91 13.55
CA VAL A 126 -18.15 -13.43 12.18
C VAL A 126 -16.86 -13.77 11.46
N ALA A 127 -15.71 -13.42 12.03
CA ALA A 127 -14.40 -13.62 11.42
C ALA A 127 -13.37 -14.13 12.44
N VAL A 128 -12.20 -14.51 11.94
CA VAL A 128 -11.04 -14.93 12.73
C VAL A 128 -9.85 -14.10 12.32
N SER A 129 -9.14 -13.50 13.29
CA SER A 129 -7.85 -12.86 13.03
C SER A 129 -6.82 -13.93 12.68
N VAL A 130 -6.20 -13.80 11.53
CA VAL A 130 -5.15 -14.73 11.03
C VAL A 130 -3.77 -14.12 11.05
N GLU A 131 -3.69 -12.79 11.10
CA GLU A 131 -2.43 -12.08 11.26
C GLU A 131 -2.66 -10.76 12.01
N GLU A 132 -1.84 -10.51 13.01
CA GLU A 132 -1.73 -9.25 13.71
C GLU A 132 -0.26 -8.92 13.93
N VAL A 133 0.17 -7.75 13.45
CA VAL A 133 1.56 -7.30 13.60
C VAL A 133 1.58 -5.85 14.07
N HIS A 134 2.26 -5.60 15.20
CA HIS A 134 2.50 -4.27 15.73
C HIS A 134 3.87 -3.79 15.27
N GLY A 135 3.86 -2.86 14.32
CA GLY A 135 5.06 -2.24 13.77
C GLY A 135 5.37 -0.91 14.45
N PHE A 136 6.62 -0.52 14.39
CA PHE A 136 7.09 0.74 14.97
C PHE A 136 8.19 1.35 14.09
N ARG A 137 8.28 2.68 14.09
CA ARG A 137 9.39 3.38 13.45
C ARG A 137 10.69 3.08 14.21
N TYR A 138 11.65 2.47 13.54
CA TYR A 138 12.94 2.14 14.11
C TYR A 138 13.94 3.23 13.77
N TRP A 139 14.49 3.90 14.81
CA TRP A 139 15.43 5.01 14.68
C TRP A 139 14.91 6.11 13.72
N ASP A 140 15.74 6.49 12.77
CA ASP A 140 15.50 7.50 11.76
C ASP A 140 14.70 7.00 10.53
N GLY A 141 14.04 5.83 10.62
CA GLY A 141 13.31 5.19 9.52
C GLY A 141 14.06 4.02 8.90
N ARG A 142 14.87 3.34 9.71
CA ARG A 142 15.62 2.15 9.27
C ARG A 142 14.81 0.87 9.48
N SER A 143 15.12 -0.14 8.67
CA SER A 143 14.75 -1.51 8.99
C SER A 143 15.51 -2.00 10.24
N ILE A 144 15.03 -3.06 10.88
CA ILE A 144 15.70 -3.65 12.06
C ILE A 144 17.10 -4.22 11.73
N LEU A 145 17.41 -4.39 10.44
CA LEU A 145 18.74 -4.74 9.92
C LEU A 145 19.71 -3.55 9.91
N GLY A 146 19.19 -2.33 10.10
CA GLY A 146 19.97 -1.10 10.27
C GLY A 146 20.18 -0.27 9.00
N PHE A 147 19.52 -0.62 7.89
CA PHE A 147 19.54 0.15 6.63
C PHE A 147 18.29 1.01 6.51
N VAL A 148 18.40 2.18 5.89
CA VAL A 148 17.26 3.07 5.64
C VAL A 148 16.24 2.36 4.76
N ASP A 149 14.96 2.47 5.11
CA ASP A 149 13.86 1.89 4.33
C ASP A 149 13.05 2.99 3.65
N GLY A 150 12.55 2.70 2.46
CA GLY A 150 11.68 3.62 1.73
C GLY A 150 12.40 4.68 0.87
N THR A 151 13.71 4.64 0.72
CA THR A 151 14.50 5.58 -0.10
C THR A 151 13.97 5.73 -1.53
N GLU A 152 13.50 4.63 -2.13
CA GLU A 152 12.96 4.62 -3.50
C GLU A 152 11.45 4.88 -3.59
N ASN A 153 10.80 5.30 -2.49
CA ASN A 153 9.39 5.65 -2.53
C ASN A 153 9.15 6.87 -3.43
N PRO A 154 8.09 6.86 -4.25
CA PRO A 154 7.73 8.04 -5.01
C PRO A 154 7.33 9.18 -4.08
N GLU A 155 7.63 10.41 -4.48
CA GLU A 155 7.32 11.63 -3.74
C GLU A 155 6.34 12.53 -4.49
N GLY A 156 5.68 13.43 -3.76
CA GLY A 156 4.77 14.42 -4.32
C GLY A 156 3.67 13.80 -5.19
N GLU A 157 3.42 14.37 -6.36
CA GLU A 157 2.38 13.91 -7.30
C GLU A 157 2.63 12.50 -7.85
N LYS A 158 3.90 12.06 -7.88
CA LYS A 158 4.24 10.71 -8.32
C LYS A 158 3.67 9.64 -7.41
N ARG A 159 3.40 9.94 -6.13
CA ARG A 159 2.74 8.98 -5.23
C ARG A 159 1.35 8.60 -5.74
N ALA A 160 0.55 9.57 -6.18
CA ALA A 160 -0.77 9.30 -6.74
C ALA A 160 -0.66 8.51 -8.06
N PHE A 161 0.28 8.87 -8.93
CA PHE A 161 0.49 8.20 -10.21
C PHE A 161 0.83 6.70 -10.07
N PHE A 162 1.72 6.35 -9.13
CA PHE A 162 2.13 4.97 -8.92
C PHE A 162 1.25 4.19 -7.93
N GLY A 163 0.59 4.88 -7.00
CA GLY A 163 -0.17 4.26 -5.92
C GLY A 163 -1.65 4.08 -6.22
N LEU A 164 -2.25 4.87 -7.12
CA LEU A 164 -3.68 4.84 -7.38
C LEU A 164 -3.98 4.34 -8.78
N ILE A 165 -5.03 3.55 -8.88
CA ILE A 165 -5.61 3.13 -10.17
C ILE A 165 -6.19 4.35 -10.88
N GLY A 166 -5.83 4.51 -12.15
CA GLY A 166 -6.33 5.53 -13.06
C GLY A 166 -7.16 4.94 -14.21
N ASP A 167 -6.80 5.31 -15.45
CA ASP A 167 -7.50 4.88 -16.65
C ASP A 167 -7.25 3.41 -17.00
N GLU A 168 -6.23 2.78 -16.44
CA GLU A 168 -5.91 1.36 -16.65
C GLU A 168 -7.01 0.43 -16.15
N ASP A 169 -7.78 0.85 -15.13
CA ASP A 169 -9.00 0.19 -14.67
C ASP A 169 -10.03 1.22 -14.21
N ALA A 170 -10.62 1.93 -15.18
CA ALA A 170 -11.48 3.09 -14.95
C ALA A 170 -12.68 2.82 -14.01
N ALA A 171 -13.15 1.57 -13.94
CA ALA A 171 -14.22 1.18 -13.02
C ALA A 171 -13.80 1.30 -11.54
N TYR A 172 -12.52 1.19 -11.27
CA TYR A 172 -11.92 1.21 -9.94
C TYR A 172 -10.96 2.38 -9.72
N ASN A 173 -11.09 3.42 -10.52
CA ASN A 173 -10.29 4.65 -10.40
C ASN A 173 -10.29 5.16 -8.96
N GLY A 174 -9.11 5.60 -8.47
CA GLY A 174 -8.90 6.04 -7.09
C GLY A 174 -8.78 4.90 -6.06
N GLY A 175 -8.91 3.64 -6.49
CA GLY A 175 -8.51 2.47 -5.71
C GLY A 175 -7.01 2.20 -5.78
N SER A 176 -6.55 1.16 -5.12
CA SER A 176 -5.15 0.71 -5.11
C SER A 176 -5.08 -0.80 -4.90
N TYR A 177 -4.04 -1.43 -5.39
CA TYR A 177 -3.68 -2.77 -4.94
C TYR A 177 -2.74 -2.67 -3.75
N VAL A 178 -2.94 -3.52 -2.74
CA VAL A 178 -2.01 -3.65 -1.63
C VAL A 178 -1.54 -5.09 -1.50
N PHE A 179 -0.24 -5.28 -1.53
CA PHE A 179 0.40 -6.56 -1.25
C PHE A 179 1.12 -6.48 0.09
N VAL A 180 0.93 -7.50 0.93
CA VAL A 180 1.54 -7.58 2.25
C VAL A 180 2.29 -8.90 2.43
N GLN A 181 3.43 -8.82 3.12
CA GLN A 181 4.27 -10.00 3.39
C GLN A 181 5.05 -9.82 4.69
N LYS A 182 4.85 -10.73 5.64
CA LYS A 182 5.62 -10.76 6.90
C LYS A 182 6.94 -11.47 6.68
N TYR A 183 8.05 -10.79 6.95
CA TYR A 183 9.39 -11.36 6.94
C TYR A 183 9.93 -11.52 8.35
N ILE A 184 10.51 -12.69 8.65
CA ILE A 184 11.30 -12.93 9.86
C ILE A 184 12.77 -12.89 9.48
N HIS A 185 13.57 -12.12 10.23
CA HIS A 185 15.00 -11.95 9.98
C HIS A 185 15.86 -12.80 10.93
N ASP A 186 16.87 -13.46 10.37
CA ASP A 186 17.98 -14.02 11.14
C ASP A 186 18.99 -12.90 11.47
N LEU A 187 18.62 -12.09 12.48
CA LEU A 187 19.45 -10.97 12.92
C LEU A 187 20.81 -11.42 13.42
N LYS A 188 20.91 -12.64 13.98
CA LYS A 188 22.17 -13.16 14.52
C LYS A 188 23.17 -13.41 13.38
N SER A 189 22.76 -14.14 12.36
CA SER A 189 23.59 -14.42 11.19
C SER A 189 23.93 -13.15 10.42
N PHE A 190 22.95 -12.25 10.22
CA PHE A 190 23.18 -10.99 9.53
C PHE A 190 24.19 -10.09 10.26
N LYS A 191 24.02 -9.89 11.59
CA LYS A 191 24.91 -9.06 12.41
C LYS A 191 26.31 -9.66 12.59
N ALA A 192 26.49 -10.97 12.35
CA ALA A 192 27.80 -11.61 12.35
C ALA A 192 28.63 -11.28 11.11
N LEU A 193 28.01 -10.77 10.04
CA LEU A 193 28.74 -10.29 8.87
C LEU A 193 29.50 -8.99 9.18
N PRO A 194 30.71 -8.79 8.64
CA PRO A 194 31.35 -7.47 8.59
C PRO A 194 30.42 -6.43 7.95
N VAL A 195 30.55 -5.15 8.33
CA VAL A 195 29.67 -4.08 7.83
C VAL A 195 29.70 -4.01 6.30
N GLU A 196 30.87 -4.15 5.69
CA GLU A 196 31.06 -4.12 4.24
C GLU A 196 30.31 -5.26 3.53
N GLU A 197 30.18 -6.44 4.18
CA GLU A 197 29.36 -7.54 3.64
C GLU A 197 27.87 -7.30 3.83
N GLN A 198 27.45 -6.69 4.96
CA GLN A 198 26.07 -6.26 5.13
C GLN A 198 25.67 -5.24 4.07
N GLU A 199 26.54 -4.27 3.77
CA GLU A 199 26.33 -3.25 2.73
C GLU A 199 26.20 -3.88 1.33
N LYS A 200 27.01 -4.89 1.02
CA LYS A 200 26.91 -5.66 -0.24
C LYS A 200 25.60 -6.45 -0.36
N VAL A 201 25.02 -6.91 0.77
CA VAL A 201 23.70 -7.55 0.75
C VAL A 201 22.63 -6.54 0.33
N PHE A 202 22.71 -5.30 0.82
CA PHE A 202 21.75 -4.26 0.49
C PHE A 202 22.07 -3.54 -0.82
N GLY A 203 23.35 -3.41 -1.19
CA GLY A 203 23.80 -2.59 -2.32
C GLY A 203 23.87 -1.10 -2.00
N ARG A 204 23.86 -0.74 -0.70
CA ARG A 204 23.89 0.63 -0.17
C ARG A 204 24.84 0.72 1.01
N TYR A 205 25.42 1.88 1.22
CA TYR A 205 26.24 2.15 2.40
C TYR A 205 25.35 2.35 3.62
N LYS A 206 25.69 1.70 4.73
CA LYS A 206 24.83 1.66 5.92
C LYS A 206 24.72 3.00 6.64
N GLU A 207 25.80 3.77 6.62
CA GLU A 207 25.87 5.05 7.33
C GLU A 207 25.00 6.13 6.69
N ASN A 208 25.11 6.31 5.38
CA ASN A 208 24.57 7.46 4.66
C ASN A 208 23.51 7.11 3.60
N ASP A 209 23.16 5.83 3.48
CA ASP A 209 22.17 5.32 2.51
C ASP A 209 22.51 5.57 1.03
N VAL A 210 23.74 5.97 0.73
CA VAL A 210 24.17 6.14 -0.66
C VAL A 210 24.24 4.80 -1.35
N GLU A 211 23.63 4.69 -2.52
CA GLU A 211 23.71 3.49 -3.33
C GLU A 211 25.13 3.24 -3.83
N MET A 212 25.57 1.98 -3.82
CA MET A 212 26.89 1.62 -4.31
C MET A 212 27.00 1.87 -5.82
N PRO A 213 28.15 2.37 -6.31
CA PRO A 213 28.41 2.44 -7.75
C PRO A 213 28.25 1.07 -8.42
N ASP A 214 27.77 1.05 -9.65
CA ASP A 214 27.47 -0.19 -10.39
C ASP A 214 28.68 -1.12 -10.55
N GLU A 215 29.90 -0.56 -10.58
CA GLU A 215 31.16 -1.31 -10.69
C GLU A 215 31.44 -2.18 -9.46
N VAL A 216 30.90 -1.83 -8.29
CA VAL A 216 31.15 -2.53 -7.03
C VAL A 216 29.89 -3.13 -6.40
N LYS A 217 28.70 -2.69 -6.84
CA LYS A 217 27.41 -3.17 -6.36
C LYS A 217 27.17 -4.61 -6.84
N PRO A 218 26.97 -5.59 -5.92
CA PRO A 218 26.65 -6.94 -6.34
C PRO A 218 25.34 -7.01 -7.13
N SER A 219 25.33 -7.77 -8.22
CA SER A 219 24.15 -7.94 -9.08
C SER A 219 22.97 -8.63 -8.35
N ASN A 220 23.23 -9.29 -7.22
CA ASN A 220 22.25 -9.94 -6.36
C ASN A 220 22.01 -9.18 -5.04
N SER A 221 22.43 -7.93 -4.95
CA SER A 221 22.08 -7.06 -3.83
C SER A 221 20.60 -6.71 -3.86
N HIS A 222 20.04 -6.40 -2.69
CA HIS A 222 18.62 -6.04 -2.57
C HIS A 222 18.24 -4.86 -3.48
N SER A 223 19.02 -3.78 -3.49
CA SER A 223 18.74 -2.61 -4.34
C SER A 223 18.79 -2.94 -5.83
N ALA A 224 19.69 -3.85 -6.25
CA ALA A 224 19.79 -4.24 -7.66
C ALA A 224 18.59 -5.07 -8.14
N LEU A 225 17.99 -5.89 -7.28
CA LEU A 225 16.89 -6.78 -7.66
C LEU A 225 15.51 -6.24 -7.30
N ALA A 226 15.36 -5.55 -6.18
CA ALA A 226 14.09 -4.95 -5.79
C ALA A 226 13.73 -3.71 -6.62
N ASN A 227 14.71 -3.08 -7.27
CA ASN A 227 14.46 -1.97 -8.18
C ASN A 227 13.97 -2.52 -9.55
N VAL A 228 12.79 -2.07 -9.97
CA VAL A 228 12.16 -2.44 -11.25
C VAL A 228 12.20 -1.32 -12.30
N GLY A 229 12.91 -0.23 -11.99
CA GLY A 229 13.07 0.94 -12.85
C GLY A 229 12.23 2.14 -12.44
N ASP A 230 12.55 3.29 -13.00
CA ASP A 230 11.91 4.57 -12.62
C ASP A 230 10.46 4.71 -13.09
N ASP A 231 10.08 3.96 -14.10
CA ASP A 231 8.72 3.94 -14.65
C ASP A 231 7.77 3.00 -13.91
N LEU A 232 8.30 2.19 -12.99
CA LEU A 232 7.56 1.17 -12.25
C LEU A 232 7.89 1.29 -10.75
N LYS A 233 7.20 2.15 -10.03
CA LYS A 233 7.40 2.31 -8.59
C LYS A 233 6.17 1.86 -7.79
N VAL A 234 6.38 1.58 -6.52
CA VAL A 234 5.33 1.25 -5.55
C VAL A 234 5.50 2.13 -4.32
N ILE A 235 4.42 2.38 -3.60
CA ILE A 235 4.48 3.08 -2.31
C ILE A 235 4.66 2.03 -1.23
N ARG A 236 5.80 2.04 -0.54
CA ARG A 236 6.10 1.17 0.58
C ARG A 236 5.92 1.91 1.90
N ASP A 237 5.31 1.23 2.85
CA ASP A 237 5.13 1.70 4.22
C ASP A 237 5.54 0.58 5.19
N ASN A 238 6.74 0.02 4.93
CA ASN A 238 7.27 -1.11 5.69
C ASN A 238 7.50 -0.72 7.14
N MET A 239 7.23 -1.65 8.05
CA MET A 239 7.50 -1.44 9.47
C MET A 239 8.27 -2.59 10.07
N PRO A 240 9.34 -2.30 10.83
CA PRO A 240 9.93 -3.25 11.74
C PRO A 240 8.95 -3.68 12.81
N PHE A 241 9.04 -4.92 13.24
CA PHE A 241 8.34 -5.46 14.40
C PHE A 241 9.26 -6.40 15.18
N GLY A 242 8.94 -6.65 16.44
CA GLY A 242 9.73 -7.58 17.23
C GLY A 242 9.08 -8.02 18.53
N ASN A 243 9.30 -9.30 18.85
CA ASN A 243 8.94 -9.90 20.13
C ASN A 243 10.15 -10.66 20.68
N MET A 244 10.73 -10.15 21.76
CA MET A 244 11.95 -10.72 22.33
C MET A 244 11.70 -12.09 22.97
N SER A 245 10.49 -12.33 23.50
CA SER A 245 10.19 -13.61 24.19
C SER A 245 10.04 -14.78 23.20
N THR A 246 9.54 -14.53 22.01
CA THR A 246 9.40 -15.54 20.95
C THR A 246 10.58 -15.54 19.98
N ASN A 247 11.50 -14.58 20.10
CA ASN A 247 12.58 -14.32 19.14
C ASN A 247 12.08 -14.10 17.71
N GLU A 248 10.86 -13.57 17.57
CA GLU A 248 10.32 -13.15 16.27
C GLU A 248 10.63 -11.68 16.05
N MET A 249 11.52 -11.40 15.12
CA MET A 249 11.90 -10.04 14.73
C MET A 249 11.96 -9.96 13.22
N GLY A 250 11.43 -8.88 12.65
CA GLY A 250 11.35 -8.81 11.20
C GLY A 250 10.86 -7.49 10.66
N THR A 251 10.46 -7.53 9.40
CA THR A 251 9.83 -6.42 8.69
C THR A 251 8.49 -6.90 8.15
N TYR A 252 7.45 -6.12 8.40
CA TYR A 252 6.19 -6.25 7.68
C TYR A 252 6.28 -5.41 6.43
N PHE A 253 6.40 -6.11 5.30
CA PHE A 253 6.40 -5.48 3.98
C PHE A 253 4.97 -5.16 3.57
N ILE A 254 4.74 -3.93 3.14
CA ILE A 254 3.50 -3.47 2.54
C ILE A 254 3.81 -2.58 1.34
N ALA A 255 3.16 -2.87 0.22
CA ALA A 255 3.30 -2.10 -1.00
C ALA A 255 1.94 -1.76 -1.60
N TYR A 256 1.69 -0.47 -1.80
CA TYR A 256 0.55 0.04 -2.55
C TYR A 256 0.98 0.35 -3.98
N ALA A 257 0.17 -0.04 -4.95
CA ALA A 257 0.44 0.19 -6.37
C ALA A 257 -0.84 0.33 -7.18
N SER A 258 -0.76 1.08 -8.30
CA SER A 258 -1.82 1.15 -9.29
C SER A 258 -2.05 -0.20 -9.99
N THR A 259 -0.99 -1.03 -10.07
CA THR A 259 -1.03 -2.38 -10.66
C THR A 259 -0.27 -3.37 -9.77
N PHE A 260 -0.83 -4.55 -9.54
CA PHE A 260 -0.12 -5.61 -8.79
C PHE A 260 1.06 -6.20 -9.58
N SER A 261 0.98 -6.18 -10.91
CA SER A 261 2.04 -6.66 -11.80
C SER A 261 3.40 -6.00 -11.53
N THR A 262 3.44 -4.72 -11.10
CA THR A 262 4.67 -4.05 -10.65
C THR A 262 5.27 -4.73 -9.41
N VAL A 263 4.45 -4.99 -8.39
CA VAL A 263 4.88 -5.70 -7.17
C VAL A 263 5.33 -7.12 -7.51
N LYS A 264 4.56 -7.81 -8.35
CA LYS A 264 4.91 -9.17 -8.79
C LYS A 264 6.26 -9.22 -9.50
N LEU A 265 6.53 -8.28 -10.40
CA LEU A 265 7.82 -8.19 -11.09
C LEU A 265 8.98 -8.02 -10.10
N MET A 266 8.80 -7.17 -9.08
CA MET A 266 9.79 -7.00 -8.02
C MET A 266 10.04 -8.30 -7.26
N LEU A 267 8.97 -8.99 -6.86
CA LEU A 267 9.07 -10.28 -6.17
C LEU A 267 9.71 -11.37 -7.07
N ASP A 268 9.35 -11.44 -8.35
CA ASP A 268 9.96 -12.38 -9.30
C ASP A 268 11.48 -12.17 -9.40
N LYS A 269 11.95 -10.92 -9.52
CA LYS A 269 13.37 -10.59 -9.54
C LYS A 269 14.07 -10.97 -8.21
N MET A 270 13.42 -10.75 -7.07
CA MET A 270 13.98 -11.07 -5.76
C MET A 270 14.06 -12.60 -5.54
N PHE A 271 12.99 -13.35 -5.78
CA PHE A 271 12.89 -14.75 -5.43
C PHE A 271 13.42 -15.70 -6.51
N ILE A 272 13.12 -15.44 -7.78
CA ILE A 272 13.58 -16.23 -8.92
C ILE A 272 14.98 -15.79 -9.35
N GLY A 273 15.21 -14.48 -9.31
CA GLY A 273 16.45 -13.84 -9.71
C GLY A 273 16.46 -13.28 -11.12
N SER A 274 17.35 -12.33 -11.36
CA SER A 274 17.62 -11.74 -12.68
C SER A 274 19.14 -11.67 -12.93
N PRO A 275 19.69 -12.55 -13.82
CA PRO A 275 19.05 -13.71 -14.47
C PRO A 275 18.57 -14.77 -13.48
N VAL A 276 17.76 -15.73 -13.93
CA VAL A 276 17.25 -16.84 -13.10
C VAL A 276 18.38 -17.49 -12.31
N GLY A 277 18.17 -17.64 -11.00
CA GLY A 277 19.16 -18.14 -10.05
C GLY A 277 20.01 -17.04 -9.36
N ASN A 278 20.06 -15.82 -9.90
CA ASN A 278 20.68 -14.65 -9.25
C ASN A 278 19.64 -13.96 -8.36
N TYR A 279 19.20 -14.66 -7.31
CA TYR A 279 18.17 -14.20 -6.37
C TYR A 279 18.73 -13.16 -5.39
N ASP A 280 17.84 -12.40 -4.74
CA ASP A 280 18.17 -11.38 -3.75
C ASP A 280 18.84 -11.99 -2.52
N ARG A 281 20.12 -11.63 -2.28
CA ARG A 281 20.92 -12.14 -1.17
C ARG A 281 20.33 -11.79 0.22
N LEU A 282 19.48 -10.76 0.31
CA LEU A 282 18.79 -10.44 1.56
C LEU A 282 17.90 -11.61 2.03
N LEU A 283 17.39 -12.42 1.11
CA LEU A 283 16.55 -13.58 1.43
C LEU A 283 17.32 -14.68 2.18
N ASP A 284 18.65 -14.69 2.16
CA ASP A 284 19.44 -15.59 3.00
C ASP A 284 19.32 -15.29 4.49
N PHE A 285 18.87 -14.07 4.83
CA PHE A 285 18.67 -13.59 6.19
C PHE A 285 17.22 -13.23 6.50
N SER A 286 16.33 -13.36 5.53
CA SER A 286 14.92 -12.89 5.63
C SER A 286 13.99 -13.94 5.04
N THR A 287 13.15 -14.54 5.88
CA THR A 287 12.21 -15.58 5.45
C THR A 287 10.80 -15.02 5.37
N ALA A 288 10.16 -15.10 4.22
CA ALA A 288 8.75 -14.78 4.03
C ALA A 288 7.87 -15.80 4.76
N LYS A 289 6.98 -15.34 5.64
CA LYS A 289 6.03 -16.17 6.41
C LYS A 289 4.60 -16.08 5.91
N THR A 290 4.22 -14.95 5.32
CA THR A 290 2.91 -14.72 4.73
C THR A 290 3.07 -14.07 3.36
N GLY A 291 1.99 -13.93 2.62
CA GLY A 291 1.96 -13.20 1.35
C GLY A 291 0.54 -13.14 0.83
N SER A 292 -0.06 -11.94 0.84
CA SER A 292 -1.47 -11.75 0.49
C SER A 292 -1.67 -10.49 -0.35
N LEU A 293 -2.55 -10.60 -1.33
CA LEU A 293 -2.96 -9.49 -2.19
C LEU A 293 -4.39 -9.07 -1.84
N PHE A 294 -4.60 -7.77 -1.70
CA PHE A 294 -5.91 -7.16 -1.50
C PHE A 294 -6.11 -6.00 -2.46
N PHE A 295 -7.35 -5.69 -2.73
CA PHE A 295 -7.75 -4.45 -3.39
C PHE A 295 -8.24 -3.45 -2.35
N VAL A 296 -7.75 -2.23 -2.41
CA VAL A 296 -8.15 -1.09 -1.58
C VAL A 296 -9.12 -0.24 -2.39
N PRO A 297 -10.42 -0.31 -2.16
CA PRO A 297 -11.39 0.51 -2.88
C PRO A 297 -11.26 1.98 -2.51
N SER A 298 -11.78 2.87 -3.37
CA SER A 298 -11.85 4.29 -3.04
C SER A 298 -12.73 4.55 -1.80
N LEU A 299 -12.48 5.66 -1.11
CA LEU A 299 -13.33 6.08 0.02
C LEU A 299 -14.79 6.30 -0.42
N SER A 300 -15.00 6.74 -1.68
CA SER A 300 -16.33 6.89 -2.26
C SER A 300 -17.06 5.55 -2.39
N PHE A 301 -16.34 4.46 -2.67
CA PHE A 301 -16.88 3.11 -2.67
C PHE A 301 -17.32 2.69 -1.26
N LEU A 302 -16.45 2.89 -0.24
CA LEU A 302 -16.80 2.55 1.15
C LEU A 302 -18.03 3.30 1.63
N LYS A 303 -18.18 4.57 1.27
CA LYS A 303 -19.37 5.39 1.64
C LYS A 303 -20.65 4.80 1.08
N ARG A 304 -20.67 4.43 -0.19
CA ARG A 304 -21.86 3.81 -0.81
C ARG A 304 -22.23 2.49 -0.15
N VAL A 305 -21.22 1.63 0.10
CA VAL A 305 -21.49 0.37 0.81
C VAL A 305 -22.04 0.62 2.21
N ALA A 306 -21.47 1.57 2.95
CA ALA A 306 -21.94 1.94 4.29
C ALA A 306 -23.37 2.48 4.29
N ASP A 307 -23.79 3.16 3.22
CA ASP A 307 -25.14 3.73 3.04
C ASP A 307 -26.13 2.70 2.48
N GLY A 308 -25.70 1.45 2.23
CA GLY A 308 -26.55 0.40 1.65
C GLY A 308 -26.92 0.66 0.18
N GLU A 309 -26.18 1.53 -0.51
CA GLU A 309 -26.40 1.82 -1.91
C GLU A 309 -25.81 0.69 -2.77
N PRO A 310 -26.53 0.26 -3.85
CA PRO A 310 -25.97 -0.71 -4.76
C PRO A 310 -24.66 -0.17 -5.35
N ALA A 311 -23.67 -1.04 -5.44
CA ALA A 311 -22.41 -0.69 -6.09
C ALA A 311 -22.68 -0.23 -7.54
N PRO A 312 -21.88 0.73 -8.09
CA PRO A 312 -22.12 1.19 -9.45
C PRO A 312 -21.99 0.02 -10.42
N GLU A 313 -22.98 -0.09 -11.30
CA GLU A 313 -22.80 -0.94 -12.48
C GLU A 313 -21.62 -0.39 -13.26
N THR A 314 -20.58 -1.21 -13.44
CA THR A 314 -19.46 -0.87 -14.32
C THR A 314 -19.98 -0.89 -15.74
N VAL A 315 -20.18 0.29 -16.32
CA VAL A 315 -20.55 0.37 -17.75
C VAL A 315 -19.40 -0.16 -18.58
N PRO A 316 -19.60 -1.22 -19.39
CA PRO A 316 -18.53 -1.68 -20.28
C PRO A 316 -18.19 -0.53 -21.25
N SER A 317 -16.95 -0.12 -21.31
CA SER A 317 -16.44 0.78 -22.33
C SER A 317 -16.47 0.04 -23.67
N GLY A 318 -17.57 0.19 -24.45
CA GLY A 318 -17.68 -0.47 -25.74
C GLY A 318 -19.07 -0.46 -26.36
N SER A 319 -19.59 0.72 -26.70
CA SER A 319 -20.46 0.85 -27.87
C SER A 319 -20.15 2.18 -28.54
N GLY A 320 -19.35 2.09 -29.60
CA GLY A 320 -19.16 3.20 -30.52
C GLY A 320 -20.50 3.57 -31.13
N VAL A 321 -21.08 4.68 -30.68
CA VAL A 321 -22.15 5.35 -31.39
C VAL A 321 -21.49 6.23 -32.45
N GLY A 322 -21.60 5.84 -33.70
CA GLY A 322 -21.29 6.67 -34.84
C GLY A 322 -22.16 7.92 -34.83
N GLY A 323 -21.58 9.01 -34.36
CA GLY A 323 -22.17 10.35 -34.41
C GLY A 323 -21.68 11.03 -35.67
N THR A 324 -22.59 11.21 -36.64
CA THR A 324 -22.46 12.05 -37.85
C THR A 324 -22.05 13.47 -37.48
N ILE A 325 -20.99 13.95 -38.11
CA ILE A 325 -20.50 15.35 -38.03
C ILE A 325 -21.51 16.28 -38.73
N PRO A 326 -22.02 17.35 -38.07
CA PRO A 326 -22.68 18.43 -38.77
C PRO A 326 -21.66 19.45 -39.31
N PRO A 327 -21.94 20.15 -40.44
CA PRO A 327 -20.99 21.01 -41.13
C PRO A 327 -20.79 22.36 -40.41
N ALA A 328 -19.61 22.92 -40.68
CA ALA A 328 -19.13 24.17 -40.16
C ALA A 328 -20.03 25.38 -40.46
N GLY A 329 -20.33 26.18 -39.44
CA GLY A 329 -21.02 27.47 -39.58
C GLY A 329 -20.29 28.54 -38.77
N SER A 330 -19.70 29.46 -39.53
CA SER A 330 -19.34 30.88 -39.29
C SER A 330 -19.01 31.44 -37.90
N ARG A 331 -17.87 32.10 -37.92
CA ARG A 331 -17.29 33.04 -36.91
C ARG A 331 -18.24 34.18 -36.52
N SER A 332 -18.24 34.55 -35.24
CA SER A 332 -18.36 35.95 -34.83
C SER A 332 -17.41 36.20 -33.65
N SER A 333 -16.60 37.24 -33.85
CA SER A 333 -15.68 37.88 -32.88
C SER A 333 -16.40 38.70 -31.85
N LEU A 334 -15.83 38.83 -30.65
CA LEU A 334 -15.87 39.95 -29.66
C LEU A 334 -15.70 39.27 -28.29
N GLY A 335 -14.77 39.62 -27.42
CA GLY A 335 -14.27 40.84 -26.94
C GLY A 335 -13.20 40.53 -25.86
N ASP A 336 -12.19 41.34 -25.90
CA ASP A 336 -11.08 41.47 -24.92
C ASP A 336 -11.65 41.87 -23.56
N GLY A 337 -11.30 41.13 -22.53
CA GLY A 337 -11.66 41.39 -21.13
C GLY A 337 -10.48 41.21 -20.20
N SER A 338 -9.49 42.06 -20.35
CA SER A 338 -8.38 42.20 -19.41
C SER A 338 -8.91 42.64 -18.02
N LEU A 339 -8.71 41.81 -17.01
CA LEU A 339 -8.86 42.18 -15.61
C LEU A 339 -7.50 42.43 -14.98
N ALA A 340 -7.21 43.74 -14.84
CA ALA A 340 -6.06 44.25 -14.08
C ALA A 340 -6.27 43.98 -12.58
N ILE A 341 -5.38 43.19 -11.95
CA ILE A 341 -5.32 43.08 -10.48
C ILE A 341 -4.24 44.04 -9.99
N GLY A 342 -4.69 45.13 -9.34
CA GLY A 342 -3.86 46.11 -8.70
C GLY A 342 -3.11 45.57 -7.50
N SER A 343 -1.81 45.92 -7.42
CA SER A 343 -0.94 45.66 -6.29
C SER A 343 -1.35 46.51 -5.08
N LEU A 344 -1.47 45.86 -3.89
CA LEU A 344 -1.47 46.57 -2.61
C LEU A 344 -0.18 46.30 -1.87
N LYS A 345 0.76 47.24 -2.01
CA LYS A 345 1.82 47.49 -1.01
C LYS A 345 1.15 48.13 0.22
N LYS A 346 1.42 47.61 1.42
CA LYS A 346 1.33 48.37 2.66
C LYS A 346 2.67 48.27 3.39
N GLU A 347 3.17 49.46 3.66
CA GLU A 347 4.43 49.75 4.31
C GLU A 347 4.39 49.45 5.82
N ALA A 348 5.58 49.23 6.33
CA ALA A 348 5.90 49.08 7.74
C ALA A 348 5.69 50.39 8.53
N GLY A 349 5.29 50.27 9.78
CA GLY A 349 5.37 51.29 10.83
C GLY A 349 5.86 50.64 12.11
N TYR A 350 6.98 51.16 12.56
CA TYR A 350 7.60 50.92 13.86
C TYR A 350 6.71 51.44 15.02
N GLU A 351 6.57 50.67 16.09
CA GLU A 351 7.00 51.02 17.46
C GLU A 351 6.92 49.77 18.33
#